data_122b4df4c709113df0d9b1dce3a7d7d0
#
_entry.id   122b4df4c709113df0d9b1dce3a7d7d0
#
_cell.length_a   1.000
_cell.length_b   1.000
_cell.length_c   1.000
_cell.angle_alpha   90.00
_cell.angle_beta   90.00
_cell.angle_gamma   90.00
#
_symmetry.space_group_name_H-M   'P 1'
#
loop_
_entity.id
_entity.type
_entity.pdbx_description
1 polymer ?
#
loop_
_entity_poly.entity_id
_entity_poly.type
_entity_poly.pdbx_seq_one_letter_code
_entity_poly.pdbx_strand_id
1 'polypeptide(L)'
;DLKREPAKRALWRLIESADAIVHNVRPQKMAALGFAPDPVMARNPKIVYGGLHGYWEDGPYGGRPAFDDVIQGESGVAGTFMARGGEPELMPTIVADKTAALLASTGLIAALLQRFRTDKGVYLETSMFEGMVAYTLLEHQHGTIFDPKVTDSGYPRALSPSRRPYRTSDGYICMLAYTDDQWQRFWPLADKVELVTDPRFDSLSSRSNNIDALYSLAGEVLSTRSTQEWLDVLGDADIPAGPVNRLDDLRNDSHLKATGFFRSYEHPSEGRLEVLDTAFRLDRQALPVRQHHPRLGEHSRQVLAEAGFSDSEMDEILAR
;
A
#
# COMPACT_ATOMS: atom_id res chain seq x y z
N ASP A 1 -5.88 -9.15 -28.58
CA ASP A 1 -4.76 -10.09 -28.69
C ASP A 1 -3.59 -9.46 -29.45
N LEU A 2 -2.57 -9.00 -28.72
CA LEU A 2 -1.37 -8.35 -29.29
C LEU A 2 -0.42 -9.30 -30.07
N LYS A 3 -0.76 -10.57 -30.24
CA LYS A 3 -0.09 -11.45 -31.19
C LYS A 3 -0.57 -11.25 -32.62
N ARG A 4 -1.72 -10.59 -32.79
CA ARG A 4 -2.34 -10.31 -34.08
C ARG A 4 -1.95 -8.93 -34.60
N GLU A 5 -1.61 -8.79 -35.85
CA GLU A 5 -1.20 -7.52 -36.46
C GLU A 5 -2.28 -6.43 -36.41
N PRO A 6 -3.61 -6.72 -36.58
CA PRO A 6 -4.64 -5.68 -36.41
C PRO A 6 -4.64 -5.07 -35.00
N ALA A 7 -4.48 -5.90 -33.95
CA ALA A 7 -4.43 -5.44 -32.58
C ALA A 7 -3.15 -4.63 -32.28
N LYS A 8 -2.00 -5.02 -32.85
CA LYS A 8 -0.77 -4.22 -32.76
C LYS A 8 -0.94 -2.84 -33.42
N ARG A 9 -1.54 -2.79 -34.62
CA ARG A 9 -1.85 -1.50 -35.28
C ARG A 9 -2.73 -0.62 -34.42
N ALA A 10 -3.72 -1.23 -33.75
CA ALA A 10 -4.59 -0.50 -32.83
C ALA A 10 -3.81 0.09 -31.66
N LEU A 11 -2.97 -0.71 -30.99
CA LEU A 11 -2.16 -0.23 -29.87
C LEU A 11 -1.17 0.88 -30.31
N TRP A 12 -0.53 0.74 -31.48
CA TRP A 12 0.35 1.78 -32.01
C TRP A 12 -0.39 3.11 -32.22
N ARG A 13 -1.60 3.08 -32.75
CA ARG A 13 -2.41 4.30 -32.94
C ARG A 13 -2.82 4.93 -31.61
N LEU A 14 -3.17 4.13 -30.61
CA LEU A 14 -3.43 4.61 -29.26
C LEU A 14 -2.19 5.26 -28.62
N ILE A 15 -1.01 4.65 -28.78
CA ILE A 15 0.27 5.17 -28.28
C ILE A 15 0.59 6.55 -28.87
N GLU A 16 0.29 6.79 -30.14
CA GLU A 16 0.56 8.06 -30.83
C GLU A 16 -0.14 9.25 -30.17
N SER A 17 -1.30 9.05 -29.56
CA SER A 17 -2.11 10.10 -28.93
C SER A 17 -2.11 10.04 -27.39
N ALA A 18 -1.58 8.98 -26.81
CA ALA A 18 -1.58 8.80 -25.36
C ALA A 18 -0.57 9.71 -24.65
N ASP A 19 -0.95 10.17 -23.46
CA ASP A 19 -0.05 10.86 -22.54
C ASP A 19 0.86 9.88 -21.79
N ALA A 20 0.36 8.68 -21.52
CA ALA A 20 1.11 7.63 -20.86
C ALA A 20 0.68 6.23 -21.32
N ILE A 21 1.62 5.30 -21.34
CA ILE A 21 1.39 3.86 -21.36
C ILE A 21 1.89 3.26 -20.04
N VAL A 22 1.07 2.44 -19.40
CA VAL A 22 1.42 1.78 -18.13
C VAL A 22 1.12 0.29 -18.24
N HIS A 23 2.05 -0.55 -17.85
CA HIS A 23 1.88 -2.00 -17.88
C HIS A 23 2.68 -2.72 -16.81
N ASN A 24 2.27 -3.94 -16.48
CA ASN A 24 2.97 -4.89 -15.60
C ASN A 24 3.48 -6.13 -16.35
N VAL A 25 3.57 -6.06 -17.67
CA VAL A 25 4.11 -7.14 -18.51
C VAL A 25 5.62 -7.13 -18.40
N ARG A 26 6.23 -8.30 -18.24
CA ARG A 26 7.70 -8.42 -18.14
C ARG A 26 8.40 -7.81 -19.37
N PRO A 27 9.55 -7.10 -19.18
CA PRO A 27 10.23 -6.35 -20.24
C PRO A 27 10.49 -7.15 -21.52
N GLN A 28 11.02 -8.37 -21.37
CA GLN A 28 11.30 -9.25 -22.51
C GLN A 28 10.04 -9.66 -23.27
N LYS A 29 8.87 -9.67 -22.62
CA LYS A 29 7.60 -9.96 -23.30
C LYS A 29 7.08 -8.73 -24.04
N MET A 30 7.20 -7.53 -23.47
CA MET A 30 6.88 -6.28 -24.15
C MET A 30 7.79 -6.09 -25.38
N ALA A 31 9.08 -6.38 -25.25
CA ALA A 31 10.02 -6.36 -26.38
C ALA A 31 9.63 -7.35 -27.49
N ALA A 32 9.28 -8.58 -27.13
CA ALA A 32 8.83 -9.60 -28.10
C ALA A 32 7.52 -9.23 -28.80
N LEU A 33 6.65 -8.42 -28.16
CA LEU A 33 5.44 -7.88 -28.79
C LEU A 33 5.73 -6.67 -29.69
N GLY A 34 6.93 -6.08 -29.59
CA GLY A 34 7.34 -4.89 -30.33
C GLY A 34 7.08 -3.55 -29.60
N PHE A 35 6.73 -3.59 -28.32
CA PHE A 35 6.36 -2.42 -27.52
C PHE A 35 7.35 -2.13 -26.38
N ALA A 36 8.65 -2.36 -26.60
CA ALA A 36 9.70 -1.94 -25.69
C ALA A 36 9.73 -0.39 -25.54
N PRO A 37 10.35 0.17 -24.49
CA PRO A 37 10.41 1.62 -24.27
C PRO A 37 10.93 2.40 -25.48
N ASP A 38 12.08 1.99 -26.06
CA ASP A 38 12.74 2.73 -27.13
C ASP A 38 11.85 2.92 -28.37
N PRO A 39 11.27 1.88 -29.00
CA PRO A 39 10.39 2.06 -30.15
C PRO A 39 9.11 2.83 -29.81
N VAL A 40 8.56 2.68 -28.59
CA VAL A 40 7.36 3.42 -28.18
C VAL A 40 7.68 4.90 -28.01
N MET A 41 8.77 5.24 -27.34
CA MET A 41 9.21 6.63 -27.13
C MET A 41 9.71 7.28 -28.42
N ALA A 42 10.29 6.52 -29.34
CA ALA A 42 10.62 7.02 -30.68
C ALA A 42 9.37 7.38 -31.49
N ARG A 43 8.27 6.61 -31.35
CA ARG A 43 6.99 6.86 -32.02
C ARG A 43 6.22 8.03 -31.43
N ASN A 44 6.23 8.13 -30.09
CA ASN A 44 5.66 9.26 -29.34
C ASN A 44 6.71 9.83 -28.37
N PRO A 45 7.51 10.83 -28.79
CA PRO A 45 8.58 11.39 -27.97
C PRO A 45 8.12 12.10 -26.68
N LYS A 46 6.79 12.28 -26.51
CA LYS A 46 6.19 12.91 -25.35
C LYS A 46 5.53 11.91 -24.38
N ILE A 47 5.51 10.63 -24.72
CA ILE A 47 4.83 9.64 -23.89
C ILE A 47 5.57 9.38 -22.58
N VAL A 48 4.83 9.23 -21.50
CA VAL A 48 5.36 8.61 -20.27
C VAL A 48 5.21 7.09 -20.41
N TYR A 49 6.32 6.38 -20.46
CA TYR A 49 6.31 4.92 -20.51
C TYR A 49 6.55 4.37 -19.10
N GLY A 50 5.53 3.79 -18.49
CA GLY A 50 5.56 3.22 -17.14
C GLY A 50 5.58 1.68 -17.14
N GLY A 51 6.70 1.09 -16.74
CA GLY A 51 6.84 -0.33 -16.49
C GLY A 51 6.76 -0.65 -14.98
N LEU A 52 5.86 -1.59 -14.60
CA LEU A 52 5.73 -2.09 -13.24
C LEU A 52 6.24 -3.53 -13.21
N HIS A 53 7.41 -3.73 -12.60
CA HIS A 53 8.12 -5.00 -12.66
C HIS A 53 8.34 -5.59 -11.27
N GLY A 54 8.67 -6.87 -11.20
CA GLY A 54 9.04 -7.50 -9.94
C GLY A 54 10.35 -6.99 -9.37
N TYR A 55 11.31 -6.68 -10.27
CA TYR A 55 12.68 -6.25 -9.94
C TYR A 55 13.14 -5.23 -10.98
N TRP A 56 14.11 -4.38 -10.65
CA TRP A 56 14.77 -3.52 -11.65
C TRP A 56 15.41 -4.36 -12.75
N GLU A 57 15.29 -3.87 -13.99
CA GLU A 57 15.70 -4.61 -15.18
C GLU A 57 17.21 -4.78 -15.29
N ASP A 58 17.99 -3.83 -14.82
CA ASP A 58 19.45 -3.82 -14.86
C ASP A 58 20.12 -4.67 -13.77
N GLY A 59 19.32 -5.21 -12.83
CA GLY A 59 19.79 -6.09 -11.78
C GLY A 59 19.83 -7.59 -12.20
N PRO A 60 20.48 -8.44 -11.40
CA PRO A 60 20.58 -9.88 -11.68
C PRO A 60 19.22 -10.61 -11.63
N TYR A 61 18.18 -9.97 -11.12
CA TYR A 61 16.82 -10.49 -11.05
C TYR A 61 15.92 -9.94 -12.16
N GLY A 62 16.44 -9.05 -13.01
CA GLY A 62 15.70 -8.44 -14.10
C GLY A 62 14.94 -9.48 -14.95
N GLY A 63 13.68 -9.22 -15.22
CA GLY A 63 12.81 -10.09 -16.01
C GLY A 63 12.37 -11.41 -15.34
N ARG A 64 12.77 -11.70 -14.09
CA ARG A 64 12.26 -12.86 -13.34
C ARG A 64 10.76 -12.71 -13.07
N PRO A 65 9.98 -13.82 -13.00
CA PRO A 65 8.60 -13.78 -12.56
C PRO A 65 8.56 -13.41 -11.06
N ALA A 66 7.62 -12.54 -10.70
CA ALA A 66 7.37 -12.15 -9.33
C ALA A 66 5.86 -12.03 -9.08
N PHE A 67 5.46 -12.37 -7.87
CA PHE A 67 4.13 -12.17 -7.32
C PHE A 67 4.27 -11.70 -5.88
N ASP A 68 3.21 -11.19 -5.31
CA ASP A 68 3.15 -10.62 -3.96
C ASP A 68 3.87 -11.46 -2.90
N ASP A 69 3.51 -12.75 -2.78
CA ASP A 69 4.06 -13.66 -1.77
C ASP A 69 5.58 -13.82 -1.90
N VAL A 70 6.09 -13.92 -3.14
CA VAL A 70 7.53 -14.04 -3.42
C VAL A 70 8.25 -12.78 -2.95
N ILE A 71 7.69 -11.62 -3.27
CA ILE A 71 8.27 -10.32 -2.89
C ILE A 71 8.19 -10.12 -1.37
N GLN A 72 7.11 -10.51 -0.70
CA GLN A 72 7.05 -10.48 0.77
C GLN A 72 8.19 -11.31 1.41
N GLY A 73 8.48 -12.47 0.85
CA GLY A 73 9.59 -13.32 1.30
C GLY A 73 10.95 -12.66 1.09
N GLU A 74 11.23 -12.25 -0.16
CA GLU A 74 12.55 -11.74 -0.56
C GLU A 74 12.85 -10.34 0.02
N SER A 75 11.85 -9.49 0.25
CA SER A 75 12.02 -8.12 0.76
C SER A 75 12.18 -8.02 2.28
N GLY A 76 12.14 -9.16 2.98
CA GLY A 76 12.29 -9.20 4.43
C GLY A 76 10.99 -9.02 5.23
N VAL A 77 9.85 -8.73 4.60
CA VAL A 77 8.55 -8.61 5.30
C VAL A 77 8.26 -9.89 6.10
N ALA A 78 8.30 -11.06 5.44
CA ALA A 78 8.08 -12.33 6.11
C ALA A 78 9.15 -12.60 7.19
N GLY A 79 10.38 -12.14 6.98
CA GLY A 79 11.49 -12.25 7.94
C GLY A 79 11.29 -11.43 9.22
N THR A 80 10.46 -10.38 9.21
CA THR A 80 10.16 -9.63 10.44
C THR A 80 9.45 -10.47 11.50
N PHE A 81 8.66 -11.46 11.10
CA PHE A 81 8.02 -12.41 12.02
C PHE A 81 9.06 -13.32 12.69
N MET A 82 10.08 -13.77 11.93
CA MET A 82 11.22 -14.52 12.50
C MET A 82 12.00 -13.68 13.52
N ALA A 83 12.25 -12.41 13.21
CA ALA A 83 12.95 -11.50 14.10
C ALA A 83 12.18 -11.25 15.42
N ARG A 84 10.86 -11.50 15.45
CA ARG A 84 10.02 -11.49 16.66
C ARG A 84 10.01 -12.83 17.42
N GLY A 85 10.77 -13.82 16.96
CA GLY A 85 10.84 -15.15 17.59
C GLY A 85 9.79 -16.16 17.09
N GLY A 86 9.09 -15.84 15.97
CA GLY A 86 8.15 -16.74 15.30
C GLY A 86 8.74 -17.45 14.08
N GLU A 87 7.90 -18.14 13.35
CA GLU A 87 8.20 -18.63 12.00
C GLU A 87 7.97 -17.50 10.98
N PRO A 88 8.54 -17.59 9.74
CA PRO A 88 8.25 -16.63 8.70
C PRO A 88 6.78 -16.72 8.31
N GLU A 89 6.09 -15.58 8.25
CA GLU A 89 4.68 -15.52 7.88
C GLU A 89 4.47 -14.45 6.80
N LEU A 90 3.53 -14.69 5.89
CA LEU A 90 3.06 -13.67 4.98
C LEU A 90 2.01 -12.78 5.66
N MET A 91 2.04 -11.50 5.39
CA MET A 91 0.92 -10.64 5.75
C MET A 91 -0.33 -11.14 5.01
N PRO A 92 -1.48 -11.29 5.69
CA PRO A 92 -2.71 -11.84 5.08
C PRO A 92 -3.40 -10.78 4.17
N THR A 93 -2.61 -10.12 3.35
CA THR A 93 -3.03 -9.13 2.34
C THR A 93 -1.92 -8.97 1.30
N ILE A 94 -2.28 -8.65 0.07
CA ILE A 94 -1.34 -8.40 -1.03
C ILE A 94 -0.60 -7.07 -0.84
N VAL A 95 0.25 -7.01 0.19
CA VAL A 95 0.92 -5.77 0.62
C VAL A 95 1.95 -5.28 -0.39
N ALA A 96 2.64 -6.19 -1.06
CA ALA A 96 3.65 -5.84 -2.06
C ALA A 96 3.00 -5.24 -3.33
N ASP A 97 1.92 -5.85 -3.83
CA ASP A 97 1.15 -5.33 -4.96
C ASP A 97 0.58 -3.93 -4.66
N LYS A 98 -0.04 -3.76 -3.49
CA LYS A 98 -0.61 -2.46 -3.09
C LYS A 98 0.45 -1.38 -2.93
N THR A 99 1.58 -1.70 -2.32
CA THR A 99 2.69 -0.77 -2.14
C THR A 99 3.29 -0.38 -3.49
N ALA A 100 3.54 -1.35 -4.38
CA ALA A 100 4.03 -1.09 -5.73
C ALA A 100 3.05 -0.22 -6.53
N ALA A 101 1.75 -0.46 -6.41
CA ALA A 101 0.73 0.37 -7.06
C ALA A 101 0.75 1.83 -6.58
N LEU A 102 0.92 2.07 -5.27
CA LEU A 102 1.05 3.42 -4.72
C LEU A 102 2.34 4.11 -5.19
N LEU A 103 3.46 3.40 -5.21
CA LEU A 103 4.75 3.92 -5.72
C LEU A 103 4.65 4.24 -7.21
N ALA A 104 4.07 3.34 -8.01
CA ALA A 104 3.86 3.53 -9.44
C ALA A 104 2.94 4.73 -9.72
N SER A 105 1.86 4.89 -8.97
CA SER A 105 0.95 6.03 -9.11
C SER A 105 1.67 7.35 -8.80
N THR A 106 2.47 7.39 -7.75
CA THR A 106 3.27 8.56 -7.38
C THR A 106 4.32 8.87 -8.45
N GLY A 107 5.04 7.85 -8.91
CA GLY A 107 6.03 7.98 -9.99
C GLY A 107 5.41 8.45 -11.30
N LEU A 108 4.22 7.93 -11.66
CA LEU A 108 3.50 8.34 -12.86
C LEU A 108 3.09 9.82 -12.81
N ILE A 109 2.57 10.29 -11.67
CA ILE A 109 2.22 11.71 -11.49
C ILE A 109 3.48 12.57 -11.62
N ALA A 110 4.60 12.19 -11.01
CA ALA A 110 5.87 12.91 -11.11
C ALA A 110 6.39 12.94 -12.55
N ALA A 111 6.32 11.81 -13.27
CA ALA A 111 6.73 11.71 -14.67
C ALA A 111 5.85 12.57 -15.60
N LEU A 112 4.53 12.58 -15.39
CA LEU A 112 3.60 13.44 -16.12
C LEU A 112 3.86 14.94 -15.83
N LEU A 113 4.16 15.30 -14.60
CA LEU A 113 4.54 16.67 -14.23
C LEU A 113 5.88 17.08 -14.90
N GLN A 114 6.86 16.18 -14.92
CA GLN A 114 8.13 16.40 -15.62
C GLN A 114 7.89 16.58 -17.12
N ARG A 115 7.11 15.70 -17.76
CA ARG A 115 6.70 15.81 -19.15
C ARG A 115 6.01 17.17 -19.43
N PHE A 116 5.08 17.56 -18.58
CA PHE A 116 4.38 18.85 -18.72
C PHE A 116 5.34 20.05 -18.70
N ARG A 117 6.40 20.00 -17.86
CA ARG A 117 7.39 21.08 -17.76
C ARG A 117 8.42 21.06 -18.87
N THR A 118 8.79 19.89 -19.39
CA THR A 118 9.91 19.73 -20.33
C THR A 118 9.48 19.47 -21.77
N ASP A 119 8.21 19.16 -21.98
CA ASP A 119 7.64 18.69 -23.25
C ASP A 119 8.34 17.44 -23.81
N LYS A 120 8.93 16.63 -22.93
CA LYS A 120 9.63 15.38 -23.26
C LYS A 120 9.03 14.20 -22.53
N GLY A 121 8.96 13.05 -23.21
CA GLY A 121 8.59 11.78 -22.61
C GLY A 121 9.55 11.33 -21.51
N VAL A 122 9.08 10.40 -20.69
CA VAL A 122 9.84 9.86 -19.55
C VAL A 122 9.67 8.35 -19.53
N TYR A 123 10.76 7.60 -19.37
CA TYR A 123 10.72 6.20 -18.98
C TYR A 123 10.66 6.12 -17.45
N LEU A 124 9.62 5.51 -16.94
CA LEU A 124 9.41 5.24 -15.52
C LEU A 124 9.46 3.74 -15.29
N GLU A 125 10.37 3.29 -14.47
CA GLU A 125 10.43 1.93 -13.96
C GLU A 125 10.05 1.91 -12.48
N THR A 126 9.11 1.05 -12.11
CA THR A 126 8.71 0.81 -10.72
C THR A 126 8.88 -0.67 -10.41
N SER A 127 9.66 -0.97 -9.39
CA SER A 127 9.90 -2.34 -8.94
C SER A 127 9.15 -2.65 -7.65
N MET A 128 8.59 -3.85 -7.57
CA MET A 128 7.97 -4.35 -6.34
C MET A 128 9.02 -4.66 -5.27
N PHE A 129 10.13 -5.32 -5.65
CA PHE A 129 11.15 -5.77 -4.71
C PHE A 129 11.86 -4.60 -4.05
N GLU A 130 12.46 -3.70 -4.82
CA GLU A 130 13.15 -2.53 -4.29
C GLU A 130 12.21 -1.61 -3.51
N GLY A 131 10.95 -1.47 -3.98
CA GLY A 131 9.93 -0.74 -3.26
C GLY A 131 9.61 -1.35 -1.89
N MET A 132 9.48 -2.67 -1.82
CA MET A 132 9.22 -3.37 -0.56
C MET A 132 10.45 -3.46 0.33
N VAL A 133 11.66 -3.56 -0.22
CA VAL A 133 12.90 -3.44 0.57
C VAL A 133 12.98 -2.06 1.22
N ALA A 134 12.70 -0.99 0.48
CA ALA A 134 12.66 0.36 1.04
C ALA A 134 11.58 0.51 2.11
N TYR A 135 10.37 -0.06 1.89
CA TYR A 135 9.29 -0.09 2.87
C TYR A 135 9.70 -0.81 4.16
N THR A 136 10.33 -1.99 4.05
CA THR A 136 10.72 -2.82 5.20
C THR A 136 11.90 -2.22 5.95
N LEU A 137 12.90 -1.70 5.24
CA LEU A 137 14.13 -1.21 5.85
C LEU A 137 14.05 0.24 6.35
N LEU A 138 12.97 0.99 6.10
CA LEU A 138 12.89 2.40 6.49
C LEU A 138 13.23 2.60 7.96
N GLU A 139 12.65 1.81 8.86
CA GLU A 139 13.00 1.82 10.29
C GLU A 139 13.96 0.68 10.69
N HIS A 140 13.98 -0.42 9.93
CA HIS A 140 14.77 -1.60 10.28
C HIS A 140 16.23 -1.52 9.86
N GLN A 141 16.66 -0.56 9.05
CA GLN A 141 18.08 -0.29 8.88
C GLN A 141 18.76 0.02 10.21
N HIS A 142 18.07 0.77 11.09
CA HIS A 142 18.55 1.08 12.44
C HIS A 142 20.03 1.49 12.42
N GLY A 143 20.93 0.80 13.19
CA GLY A 143 22.34 1.14 13.25
C GLY A 143 23.19 0.64 12.07
N THR A 144 22.60 -0.06 11.09
CA THR A 144 23.34 -0.49 9.88
C THR A 144 23.52 0.61 8.85
N ILE A 145 22.89 1.79 9.02
CA ILE A 145 23.11 2.94 8.16
C ILE A 145 24.52 3.55 8.35
N PHE A 146 25.20 3.23 9.44
CA PHE A 146 26.53 3.73 9.73
C PHE A 146 27.62 2.80 9.18
N ASP A 147 28.79 3.37 8.79
CA ASP A 147 29.98 2.62 8.42
C ASP A 147 31.15 3.05 9.31
N PRO A 148 31.67 2.18 10.20
CA PRO A 148 31.18 0.83 10.48
C PRO A 148 29.80 0.83 11.16
N LYS A 149 29.04 -0.27 10.97
CA LYS A 149 27.72 -0.41 11.58
C LYS A 149 27.80 -0.34 13.12
N VAL A 150 26.80 0.31 13.71
CA VAL A 150 26.68 0.48 15.18
C VAL A 150 25.89 -0.67 15.81
N THR A 151 24.83 -1.15 15.13
CA THR A 151 24.03 -2.30 15.55
C THR A 151 23.61 -3.11 14.32
N ASP A 152 23.06 -4.30 14.54
CA ASP A 152 22.41 -5.07 13.50
C ASP A 152 21.09 -4.43 13.05
N SER A 153 20.56 -4.88 11.89
CA SER A 153 19.24 -4.51 11.40
C SER A 153 18.16 -4.92 12.38
N GLY A 154 17.11 -4.13 12.42
CA GLY A 154 15.95 -4.41 13.26
C GLY A 154 15.68 -3.29 14.26
N TYR A 155 14.50 -2.69 14.17
CA TYR A 155 14.06 -1.70 15.14
C TYR A 155 13.46 -2.41 16.36
N PRO A 156 14.11 -2.41 17.55
CA PRO A 156 13.73 -3.27 18.67
C PRO A 156 12.28 -3.10 19.09
N ARG A 157 11.78 -1.86 19.12
CA ARG A 157 10.41 -1.56 19.49
C ARG A 157 9.39 -2.19 18.52
N ALA A 158 9.65 -2.18 17.20
CA ALA A 158 8.75 -2.76 16.22
C ALA A 158 8.78 -4.30 16.28
N LEU A 159 9.95 -4.87 16.60
CA LEU A 159 10.18 -6.30 16.63
C LEU A 159 9.88 -6.93 18.00
N SER A 160 9.51 -6.17 19.03
CA SER A 160 9.13 -6.71 20.33
C SER A 160 7.99 -7.72 20.18
N PRO A 161 8.10 -8.95 20.71
CA PRO A 161 7.01 -9.93 20.75
C PRO A 161 5.78 -9.42 21.48
N SER A 162 5.96 -8.52 22.43
CA SER A 162 4.88 -7.89 23.23
C SER A 162 4.18 -6.74 22.50
N ARG A 163 4.71 -6.27 21.37
CA ARG A 163 4.03 -5.28 20.51
C ARG A 163 2.92 -5.94 19.70
N ARG A 164 1.75 -6.02 20.25
CA ARG A 164 0.56 -6.63 19.65
C ARG A 164 -0.70 -5.96 20.17
N PRO A 165 -1.87 -6.16 19.55
CA PRO A 165 -3.13 -5.78 20.18
C PRO A 165 -3.24 -6.43 21.56
N TYR A 166 -3.68 -5.64 22.53
CA TYR A 166 -3.83 -6.11 23.90
C TYR A 166 -5.19 -6.76 24.09
N ARG A 167 -5.22 -7.83 24.84
CA ARG A 167 -6.48 -8.47 25.25
C ARG A 167 -7.19 -7.60 26.28
N THR A 168 -8.50 -7.44 26.14
CA THR A 168 -9.42 -6.88 27.12
C THR A 168 -10.29 -8.00 27.70
N SER A 169 -11.18 -7.71 28.62
CA SER A 169 -12.08 -8.73 29.19
C SER A 169 -13.05 -9.32 28.16
N ASP A 170 -13.37 -8.59 27.10
CA ASP A 170 -14.37 -8.95 26.07
C ASP A 170 -13.86 -8.93 24.61
N GLY A 171 -12.60 -8.58 24.39
CA GLY A 171 -12.06 -8.48 23.03
C GLY A 171 -10.59 -8.08 22.98
N TYR A 172 -10.28 -7.15 22.08
CA TYR A 172 -8.92 -6.63 21.87
C TYR A 172 -8.93 -5.14 21.61
N ILE A 173 -7.88 -4.46 22.12
CA ILE A 173 -7.64 -3.02 21.92
C ILE A 173 -6.21 -2.80 21.39
N CYS A 174 -6.06 -1.87 20.46
CA CYS A 174 -4.78 -1.25 20.16
C CYS A 174 -4.68 0.04 20.99
N MET A 175 -3.65 0.15 21.82
CA MET A 175 -3.33 1.35 22.59
C MET A 175 -1.85 1.66 22.44
N LEU A 176 -1.53 2.93 22.27
CA LEU A 176 -0.15 3.40 22.19
C LEU A 176 0.00 4.72 22.93
N ALA A 177 0.41 4.65 24.18
CA ALA A 177 1.02 5.80 24.84
C ALA A 177 2.44 5.96 24.29
N TYR A 178 2.79 7.13 23.77
CA TYR A 178 4.10 7.37 23.15
C TYR A 178 4.96 8.34 23.97
N THR A 179 4.40 9.47 24.37
CA THR A 179 5.10 10.51 25.12
C THR A 179 5.20 10.17 26.61
N ASP A 180 6.14 10.81 27.29
CA ASP A 180 6.30 10.67 28.74
C ASP A 180 4.99 11.03 29.45
N ASP A 181 4.37 12.13 29.06
CA ASP A 181 3.11 12.61 29.58
C ASP A 181 1.92 11.63 29.40
N GLN A 182 1.84 10.95 28.24
CA GLN A 182 0.82 9.92 28.02
C GLN A 182 1.01 8.70 28.92
N TRP A 183 2.24 8.26 29.16
CA TRP A 183 2.52 7.18 30.12
C TRP A 183 2.26 7.61 31.56
N GLN A 184 2.57 8.85 31.94
CA GLN A 184 2.25 9.39 33.24
C GLN A 184 0.74 9.46 33.52
N ARG A 185 -0.06 9.74 32.45
CA ARG A 185 -1.53 9.69 32.56
C ARG A 185 -2.08 8.26 32.57
N PHE A 186 -1.45 7.35 31.84
CA PHE A 186 -1.93 5.96 31.70
C PHE A 186 -1.87 5.18 33.02
N TRP A 187 -0.74 5.23 33.73
CA TRP A 187 -0.56 4.41 34.93
C TRP A 187 -1.56 4.66 36.05
N PRO A 188 -1.94 5.91 36.41
CA PRO A 188 -3.01 6.15 37.34
C PRO A 188 -4.36 5.59 36.90
N LEU A 189 -4.72 5.70 35.64
CA LEU A 189 -5.95 5.13 35.09
C LEU A 189 -5.99 3.60 35.16
N ALA A 190 -4.82 3.02 35.21
CA ALA A 190 -4.57 1.59 35.30
C ALA A 190 -4.42 1.08 36.73
N ASP A 191 -4.67 1.92 37.72
CA ASP A 191 -4.44 1.64 39.18
C ASP A 191 -2.97 1.21 39.48
N LYS A 192 -2.00 1.77 38.70
CA LYS A 192 -0.58 1.50 38.78
C LYS A 192 0.27 2.76 38.99
N VAL A 193 -0.12 3.59 39.92
CA VAL A 193 0.51 4.91 40.23
C VAL A 193 2.02 4.76 40.48
N GLU A 194 2.43 3.65 41.09
CA GLU A 194 3.83 3.35 41.38
C GLU A 194 4.73 3.28 40.14
N LEU A 195 4.16 2.98 38.96
CA LEU A 195 4.90 2.89 37.70
C LEU A 195 5.20 4.27 37.09
N VAL A 196 4.59 5.34 37.58
CA VAL A 196 4.87 6.70 37.11
C VAL A 196 6.33 7.10 37.40
N THR A 197 6.88 6.63 38.50
CA THR A 197 8.25 6.94 38.95
C THR A 197 9.21 5.75 38.82
N ASP A 198 8.78 4.68 38.16
CA ASP A 198 9.65 3.52 37.92
C ASP A 198 10.78 3.89 36.95
N PRO A 199 12.06 3.77 37.38
CA PRO A 199 13.20 4.18 36.54
C PRO A 199 13.34 3.38 35.22
N ARG A 200 12.65 2.26 35.08
CA ARG A 200 12.57 1.51 33.82
C ARG A 200 11.71 2.23 32.78
N PHE A 201 10.78 3.12 33.21
CA PHE A 201 9.73 3.69 32.35
C PHE A 201 9.64 5.22 32.40
N ASP A 202 10.50 5.89 33.15
CA ASP A 202 10.48 7.32 33.42
C ASP A 202 10.83 8.22 32.22
N SER A 203 11.49 7.68 31.22
CA SER A 203 11.91 8.38 30.02
C SER A 203 11.75 7.54 28.75
N LEU A 204 11.72 8.18 27.58
CA LEU A 204 11.66 7.48 26.29
C LEU A 204 12.82 6.48 26.12
N SER A 205 14.03 6.85 26.56
CA SER A 205 15.20 5.96 26.50
C SER A 205 15.04 4.76 27.41
N SER A 206 14.64 4.98 28.68
CA SER A 206 14.39 3.91 29.65
C SER A 206 13.31 2.95 29.15
N ARG A 207 12.21 3.47 28.63
CA ARG A 207 11.13 2.64 28.04
C ARG A 207 11.61 1.86 26.83
N SER A 208 12.43 2.44 25.96
CA SER A 208 12.96 1.72 24.79
C SER A 208 13.83 0.54 25.18
N ASN A 209 14.63 0.69 26.23
CA ASN A 209 15.48 -0.37 26.77
C ASN A 209 14.69 -1.46 27.52
N ASN A 210 13.50 -1.14 28.02
CA ASN A 210 12.63 -2.03 28.77
C ASN A 210 11.30 -2.32 28.06
N ILE A 211 11.27 -2.24 26.74
CA ILE A 211 10.03 -2.19 25.95
C ILE A 211 9.15 -3.44 26.13
N ASP A 212 9.75 -4.62 26.24
CA ASP A 212 9.01 -5.87 26.42
C ASP A 212 8.30 -5.89 27.79
N ALA A 213 8.98 -5.46 28.85
CA ALA A 213 8.40 -5.35 30.17
C ALA A 213 7.27 -4.32 30.21
N LEU A 214 7.46 -3.16 29.55
CA LEU A 214 6.47 -2.12 29.44
C LEU A 214 5.19 -2.60 28.77
N TYR A 215 5.32 -3.24 27.60
CA TYR A 215 4.16 -3.72 26.85
C TYR A 215 3.49 -4.92 27.53
N SER A 216 4.24 -5.77 28.22
CA SER A 216 3.67 -6.87 29.01
C SER A 216 2.79 -6.34 30.13
N LEU A 217 3.30 -5.39 30.94
CA LEU A 217 2.55 -4.74 32.02
C LEU A 217 1.30 -4.00 31.51
N ALA A 218 1.42 -3.27 30.40
CA ALA A 218 0.28 -2.64 29.77
C ALA A 218 -0.79 -3.67 29.36
N GLY A 219 -0.36 -4.82 28.83
CA GLY A 219 -1.26 -5.92 28.45
C GLY A 219 -1.98 -6.55 29.65
N GLU A 220 -1.28 -6.74 30.76
CA GLU A 220 -1.89 -7.23 32.01
C GLU A 220 -3.00 -6.30 32.50
N VAL A 221 -2.71 -5.02 32.54
CA VAL A 221 -3.67 -3.99 32.96
C VAL A 221 -4.87 -3.90 32.02
N LEU A 222 -4.62 -3.85 30.71
CA LEU A 222 -5.69 -3.72 29.71
C LEU A 222 -6.65 -4.92 29.70
N SER A 223 -6.22 -6.08 30.21
CA SER A 223 -7.08 -7.26 30.34
C SER A 223 -8.16 -7.14 31.43
N THR A 224 -8.10 -6.13 32.30
CA THR A 224 -8.95 -6.02 33.49
C THR A 224 -10.32 -5.39 33.25
N ARG A 225 -10.49 -4.65 32.14
CA ARG A 225 -11.76 -3.98 31.78
C ARG A 225 -12.18 -4.36 30.36
N SER A 226 -13.41 -4.03 30.01
CA SER A 226 -13.93 -4.20 28.62
C SER A 226 -13.24 -3.23 27.64
N THR A 227 -13.34 -3.55 26.36
CA THR A 227 -12.81 -2.68 25.29
C THR A 227 -13.42 -1.29 25.36
N GLN A 228 -14.75 -1.19 25.55
CA GLN A 228 -15.42 0.11 25.60
C GLN A 228 -15.02 0.94 26.82
N GLU A 229 -14.96 0.34 28.02
CA GLU A 229 -14.50 1.05 29.22
C GLU A 229 -13.10 1.63 29.05
N TRP A 230 -12.17 0.86 28.40
CA TRP A 230 -10.85 1.39 28.10
C TRP A 230 -10.86 2.51 27.07
N LEU A 231 -11.67 2.40 26.02
CA LEU A 231 -11.76 3.44 24.98
C LEU A 231 -12.26 4.76 25.57
N ASP A 232 -13.26 4.71 26.45
CA ASP A 232 -13.80 5.91 27.11
C ASP A 232 -12.73 6.58 28.00
N VAL A 233 -12.10 5.81 28.88
CA VAL A 233 -11.09 6.34 29.84
C VAL A 233 -9.84 6.84 29.11
N LEU A 234 -9.37 6.14 28.08
CA LEU A 234 -8.18 6.53 27.31
C LEU A 234 -8.46 7.73 26.40
N GLY A 235 -9.68 7.81 25.85
CA GLY A 235 -10.13 8.95 25.07
C GLY A 235 -10.17 10.24 25.89
N ASP A 236 -10.74 10.20 27.10
CA ASP A 236 -10.78 11.35 28.03
C ASP A 236 -9.36 11.78 28.44
N ALA A 237 -8.43 10.85 28.50
CA ALA A 237 -7.02 11.12 28.82
C ALA A 237 -6.15 11.51 27.63
N ASP A 238 -6.71 11.65 26.43
CA ASP A 238 -5.98 11.93 25.19
C ASP A 238 -4.83 10.92 24.92
N ILE A 239 -5.12 9.62 25.12
CA ILE A 239 -4.22 8.52 24.83
C ILE A 239 -4.75 7.77 23.61
N PRO A 240 -3.96 7.66 22.50
CA PRO A 240 -4.42 6.99 21.30
C PRO A 240 -4.79 5.52 21.56
N ALA A 241 -6.05 5.19 21.28
CA ALA A 241 -6.56 3.83 21.39
C ALA A 241 -7.65 3.58 20.34
N GLY A 242 -7.85 2.32 19.98
CA GLY A 242 -8.90 1.89 19.06
C GLY A 242 -9.20 0.40 19.23
N PRO A 243 -10.42 -0.05 18.90
CA PRO A 243 -10.76 -1.47 18.93
C PRO A 243 -10.06 -2.21 17.79
N VAL A 244 -9.92 -3.53 17.94
CA VAL A 244 -9.53 -4.40 16.81
C VAL A 244 -10.79 -4.83 16.09
N ASN A 245 -11.05 -4.20 14.95
CA ASN A 245 -12.20 -4.49 14.12
C ASN A 245 -12.00 -5.78 13.30
N ARG A 246 -13.06 -6.56 13.15
CA ARG A 246 -13.14 -7.60 12.11
C ARG A 246 -13.44 -6.94 10.76
N LEU A 247 -13.16 -7.63 9.66
CA LEU A 247 -13.39 -7.07 8.31
C LEU A 247 -14.85 -6.64 8.11
N ASP A 248 -15.79 -7.43 8.63
CA ASP A 248 -17.23 -7.13 8.51
C ASP A 248 -17.69 -5.95 9.37
N ASP A 249 -16.97 -5.66 10.47
CA ASP A 249 -17.30 -4.55 11.37
C ASP A 249 -17.07 -3.19 10.71
N LEU A 250 -16.13 -3.11 9.75
CA LEU A 250 -15.77 -1.87 9.06
C LEU A 250 -16.96 -1.22 8.34
N ARG A 251 -17.90 -2.01 7.81
CA ARG A 251 -19.13 -1.49 7.19
C ARG A 251 -20.05 -0.79 8.20
N ASN A 252 -19.92 -1.13 9.48
CA ASN A 252 -20.71 -0.59 10.56
C ASN A 252 -20.02 0.49 11.38
N ASP A 253 -18.73 0.75 11.08
CA ASP A 253 -17.97 1.80 11.73
C ASP A 253 -18.64 3.17 11.59
N SER A 254 -18.81 3.87 12.70
CA SER A 254 -19.55 5.14 12.76
C SER A 254 -18.87 6.25 11.96
N HIS A 255 -17.53 6.29 11.97
CA HIS A 255 -16.75 7.29 11.24
C HIS A 255 -16.82 7.04 9.73
N LEU A 256 -16.65 5.78 9.29
CA LEU A 256 -16.74 5.43 7.87
C LEU A 256 -18.14 5.68 7.31
N LYS A 257 -19.20 5.43 8.10
CA LYS A 257 -20.59 5.80 7.73
C LYS A 257 -20.77 7.31 7.64
N ALA A 258 -20.34 8.05 8.65
CA ALA A 258 -20.49 9.50 8.70
C ALA A 258 -19.72 10.22 7.57
N THR A 259 -18.57 9.68 7.17
CA THR A 259 -17.74 10.21 6.08
C THR A 259 -18.20 9.75 4.70
N GLY A 260 -19.14 8.81 4.61
CA GLY A 260 -19.62 8.26 3.35
C GLY A 260 -18.57 7.48 2.58
N PHE A 261 -17.67 6.78 3.29
CA PHE A 261 -16.56 6.05 2.68
C PHE A 261 -17.04 4.87 1.83
N PHE A 262 -18.15 4.24 2.17
CA PHE A 262 -18.82 3.23 1.35
C PHE A 262 -19.87 3.91 0.46
N ARG A 263 -19.68 3.86 -0.85
CA ARG A 263 -20.52 4.52 -1.85
C ARG A 263 -21.32 3.50 -2.64
N SER A 264 -22.62 3.71 -2.74
CA SER A 264 -23.49 2.86 -3.56
C SER A 264 -23.81 3.53 -4.88
N TYR A 265 -23.90 2.74 -5.94
CA TYR A 265 -24.45 3.16 -7.24
C TYR A 265 -25.15 1.97 -7.93
N GLU A 266 -26.04 2.30 -8.88
CA GLU A 266 -26.73 1.29 -9.70
C GLU A 266 -25.86 0.95 -10.92
N HIS A 267 -25.47 -0.32 -11.00
CA HIS A 267 -24.74 -0.83 -12.14
C HIS A 267 -25.70 -1.37 -13.20
N PRO A 268 -25.52 -1.11 -14.51
CA PRO A 268 -26.48 -1.47 -15.56
C PRO A 268 -26.81 -2.97 -15.67
N SER A 269 -25.89 -3.84 -15.25
CA SER A 269 -26.07 -5.30 -15.33
C SER A 269 -25.98 -6.06 -14.01
N GLU A 270 -25.35 -5.45 -12.99
CA GLU A 270 -25.05 -6.13 -11.70
C GLU A 270 -25.98 -5.64 -10.56
N GLY A 271 -26.86 -4.68 -10.83
CA GLY A 271 -27.72 -4.08 -9.83
C GLY A 271 -26.96 -3.12 -8.90
N ARG A 272 -27.42 -3.00 -7.67
CA ARG A 272 -26.81 -2.06 -6.70
C ARG A 272 -25.47 -2.60 -6.21
N LEU A 273 -24.42 -1.85 -6.47
CA LEU A 273 -23.07 -2.11 -5.98
C LEU A 273 -22.69 -1.13 -4.88
N GLU A 274 -21.86 -1.58 -3.95
CA GLU A 274 -21.21 -0.75 -2.95
C GLU A 274 -19.69 -0.83 -3.13
N VAL A 275 -19.06 0.34 -3.24
CA VAL A 275 -17.62 0.48 -3.51
C VAL A 275 -16.97 1.37 -2.46
N LEU A 276 -15.67 1.23 -2.31
CA LEU A 276 -14.86 2.10 -1.45
C LEU A 276 -14.62 3.43 -2.15
N ASP A 277 -14.70 4.54 -1.39
CA ASP A 277 -14.24 5.83 -1.87
C ASP A 277 -12.70 5.91 -1.82
N THR A 278 -12.15 6.94 -2.45
CA THR A 278 -10.71 7.23 -2.36
C THR A 278 -10.34 7.73 -0.97
N ALA A 279 -9.12 7.44 -0.53
CA ALA A 279 -8.63 7.91 0.76
C ALA A 279 -8.21 9.39 0.77
N PHE A 280 -8.38 10.11 -0.35
CA PHE A 280 -8.07 11.54 -0.44
C PHE A 280 -9.25 12.32 -1.01
N ARG A 281 -9.33 13.59 -0.65
CA ARG A 281 -10.34 14.55 -1.12
C ARG A 281 -9.62 15.76 -1.68
N LEU A 282 -10.10 16.28 -2.82
CA LEU A 282 -9.64 17.56 -3.39
C LEU A 282 -10.65 18.64 -3.00
N ASP A 283 -10.16 19.75 -2.48
CA ASP A 283 -10.98 20.85 -1.96
C ASP A 283 -12.06 20.39 -0.96
N ARG A 284 -11.71 19.39 -0.14
CA ARG A 284 -12.62 18.73 0.83
C ARG A 284 -13.77 17.94 0.18
N GLN A 285 -13.72 17.73 -1.12
CA GLN A 285 -14.74 17.00 -1.87
C GLN A 285 -14.25 15.61 -2.25
N ALA A 286 -15.14 14.61 -2.16
CA ALA A 286 -14.92 13.30 -2.70
C ALA A 286 -14.86 13.34 -4.23
N LEU A 287 -14.05 12.50 -4.84
CA LEU A 287 -14.02 12.39 -6.30
C LEU A 287 -15.32 11.77 -6.82
N PRO A 288 -15.91 12.31 -7.92
CA PRO A 288 -17.11 11.72 -8.48
C PRO A 288 -16.84 10.35 -9.11
N VAL A 289 -17.76 9.42 -8.96
CA VAL A 289 -17.80 8.22 -9.81
C VAL A 289 -18.28 8.65 -11.19
N ARG A 290 -17.37 8.63 -12.17
CA ARG A 290 -17.68 9.09 -13.54
C ARG A 290 -18.31 8.00 -14.40
N GLN A 291 -17.94 6.77 -14.20
CA GLN A 291 -18.41 5.60 -14.93
C GLN A 291 -18.53 4.41 -13.99
N HIS A 292 -19.41 3.49 -14.30
CA HIS A 292 -19.49 2.19 -13.62
C HIS A 292 -18.30 1.30 -13.98
N HIS A 293 -18.10 0.22 -13.24
CA HIS A 293 -17.12 -0.81 -13.57
C HIS A 293 -17.52 -1.49 -14.88
N PRO A 294 -16.69 -1.46 -15.93
CA PRO A 294 -17.07 -1.99 -17.23
C PRO A 294 -17.03 -3.52 -17.24
N ARG A 295 -17.91 -4.13 -18.03
CA ARG A 295 -17.76 -5.53 -18.43
C ARG A 295 -16.56 -5.70 -19.37
N LEU A 296 -16.05 -6.94 -19.45
CA LEU A 296 -14.91 -7.24 -20.31
C LEU A 296 -15.20 -6.83 -21.78
N GLY A 297 -14.39 -5.91 -22.30
CA GLY A 297 -14.50 -5.39 -23.65
C GLY A 297 -15.64 -4.39 -23.91
N GLU A 298 -16.38 -3.96 -22.89
CA GLU A 298 -17.55 -3.06 -23.03
C GLU A 298 -17.25 -1.78 -23.80
N HIS A 299 -16.09 -1.19 -23.56
CA HIS A 299 -15.70 0.06 -24.22
C HIS A 299 -14.80 -0.11 -25.45
N SER A 300 -14.53 -1.35 -25.89
CA SER A 300 -13.54 -1.60 -26.95
C SER A 300 -13.87 -0.89 -28.25
N ARG A 301 -15.13 -0.93 -28.73
CA ARG A 301 -15.54 -0.24 -29.95
C ARG A 301 -15.46 1.27 -29.81
N GLN A 302 -15.88 1.82 -28.66
CA GLN A 302 -15.82 3.25 -28.40
C GLN A 302 -14.37 3.73 -28.46
N VAL A 303 -13.45 3.09 -27.75
CA VAL A 303 -12.02 3.47 -27.71
C VAL A 303 -11.38 3.38 -29.11
N LEU A 304 -11.70 2.35 -29.89
CA LEU A 304 -11.20 2.22 -31.25
C LEU A 304 -11.79 3.28 -32.20
N ALA A 305 -13.08 3.61 -32.06
CA ALA A 305 -13.70 4.67 -32.85
C ALA A 305 -13.10 6.05 -32.51
N GLU A 306 -12.88 6.37 -31.23
CA GLU A 306 -12.17 7.57 -30.78
C GLU A 306 -10.73 7.65 -31.35
N ALA A 307 -10.07 6.50 -31.50
CA ALA A 307 -8.77 6.40 -32.19
C ALA A 307 -8.85 6.48 -33.73
N GLY A 308 -10.04 6.65 -34.29
CA GLY A 308 -10.27 6.87 -35.73
C GLY A 308 -10.27 5.61 -36.58
N PHE A 309 -10.60 4.44 -36.01
CA PHE A 309 -10.80 3.20 -36.76
C PHE A 309 -12.21 3.14 -37.35
N SER A 310 -12.33 2.67 -38.58
CA SER A 310 -13.61 2.38 -39.23
C SER A 310 -14.27 1.12 -38.64
N ASP A 311 -15.58 0.95 -38.86
CA ASP A 311 -16.30 -0.24 -38.41
C ASP A 311 -15.68 -1.55 -38.91
N SER A 312 -15.25 -1.58 -40.18
CA SER A 312 -14.59 -2.75 -40.76
C SER A 312 -13.26 -3.08 -40.11
N GLU A 313 -12.45 -2.06 -39.78
CA GLU A 313 -11.19 -2.24 -39.05
C GLU A 313 -11.45 -2.70 -37.61
N MET A 314 -12.46 -2.14 -36.96
CA MET A 314 -12.85 -2.56 -35.61
C MET A 314 -13.30 -4.01 -35.58
N ASP A 315 -14.04 -4.47 -36.58
CA ASP A 315 -14.44 -5.88 -36.71
C ASP A 315 -13.23 -6.80 -36.90
N GLU A 316 -12.23 -6.38 -37.70
CA GLU A 316 -10.97 -7.12 -37.88
C GLU A 316 -10.17 -7.19 -36.56
N ILE A 317 -10.05 -6.08 -35.82
CA ILE A 317 -9.32 -5.99 -34.54
C ILE A 317 -9.99 -6.85 -33.47
N LEU A 318 -11.31 -6.80 -33.36
CA LEU A 318 -12.09 -7.48 -32.34
C LEU A 318 -12.48 -8.92 -32.69
N ALA A 319 -12.22 -9.39 -33.93
CA ALA A 319 -12.43 -10.78 -34.29
C ALA A 319 -11.59 -11.69 -33.36
N ARG A 320 -12.22 -12.79 -32.89
CA ARG A 320 -11.57 -13.78 -32.01
C ARG A 320 -10.73 -14.77 -32.80
#